data_515b6324bc912be6b1ab0f0e5a7b807f
#
_entry.id   515b6324bc912be6b1ab0f0e5a7b807f
#
_cell.length_a   1.000
_cell.length_b   1.000
_cell.length_c   1.000
_cell.angle_alpha   90.00
_cell.angle_beta   90.00
_cell.angle_gamma   90.00
#
_symmetry.space_group_name_H-M   'P 1'
#
loop_
_entity.id
_entity.type
_entity.pdbx_description
1 polymer ?
#
loop_
_entity_poly.entity_id
_entity_poly.type
_entity_poly.pdbx_seq_one_letter_code
_entity_poly.pdbx_strand_id
1 'polypeptide(L)'
;MLTGATGSIGVHVLYELLNDDSISTVYCLTRRKSSLGAILRTLADKDLSISPEQKAKIVAFNSRIDQPDFGLSLDEDTITHMLTSVSLIIHTAWPVNFNLPLAEFEPHIQALYNLIQFSLSVHRREPAVLMFCSSVSTALGSQSAEILEEPVDMDCAFMGYGQSKLIGERIVSNARCSGARAYSLRIGQVSGHSKKGLWNDTEALPLMIRSALTLGALPELSQTCSWLPVDKLACAILELARTCATPSVFAKSQASSSAVVEYVDDSIFNLCNSREFTWSSLLHTLKNCGFCFDAVPFDEWLVRLRRSETRGEELVNPAVKLIHHYETMHGQKSSLMWKPKRFITEKAEKSSVTLRNGRLRIIDDGILRCYAQDWLTRWRV
;
A
#
# COMPACT_ATOMS: atom_id res chain seq x y z
N MET A 1 15.34 -6.62 -4.85
CA MET A 1 14.76 -5.84 -5.99
C MET A 1 13.50 -5.13 -5.51
N LEU A 2 13.29 -3.88 -5.90
CA LEU A 2 12.13 -3.07 -5.53
C LEU A 2 11.53 -2.39 -6.77
N THR A 3 10.22 -2.51 -6.94
CA THR A 3 9.47 -1.72 -7.92
C THR A 3 8.68 -0.64 -7.21
N GLY A 4 8.46 0.49 -7.86
CA GLY A 4 7.69 1.59 -7.27
C GLY A 4 8.44 2.44 -6.24
N ALA A 5 9.77 2.44 -6.24
CA ALA A 5 10.63 3.19 -5.30
C ALA A 5 10.38 4.71 -5.28
N THR A 6 9.65 5.26 -6.26
CA THR A 6 9.23 6.68 -6.31
C THR A 6 7.78 6.90 -5.87
N GLY A 7 7.09 5.85 -5.42
CA GLY A 7 5.74 5.93 -4.85
C GLY A 7 5.74 6.14 -3.34
N SER A 8 4.57 6.45 -2.77
CA SER A 8 4.42 6.72 -1.33
C SER A 8 4.91 5.55 -0.46
N ILE A 9 4.46 4.32 -0.73
CA ILE A 9 4.90 3.14 0.02
C ILE A 9 6.33 2.77 -0.34
N GLY A 10 6.64 2.72 -1.64
CA GLY A 10 7.93 2.22 -2.12
C GLY A 10 9.13 3.00 -1.65
N VAL A 11 9.03 4.34 -1.49
CA VAL A 11 10.13 5.16 -0.98
C VAL A 11 10.43 4.89 0.49
N HIS A 12 9.41 4.62 1.31
CA HIS A 12 9.60 4.25 2.72
C HIS A 12 10.15 2.81 2.85
N VAL A 13 9.68 1.89 2.00
CA VAL A 13 10.28 0.54 1.91
C VAL A 13 11.74 0.62 1.49
N LEU A 14 12.06 1.46 0.50
CA LEU A 14 13.47 1.70 0.12
C LEU A 14 14.29 2.22 1.30
N TYR A 15 13.77 3.21 2.02
CA TYR A 15 14.46 3.78 3.17
C TYR A 15 14.77 2.72 4.24
N GLU A 16 13.81 1.85 4.56
CA GLU A 16 14.02 0.74 5.50
C GLU A 16 15.04 -0.29 4.97
N LEU A 17 14.99 -0.61 3.66
CA LEU A 17 15.99 -1.49 3.04
C LEU A 17 17.41 -0.91 3.10
N LEU A 18 17.55 0.40 2.96
CA LEU A 18 18.85 1.08 3.03
C LEU A 18 19.41 1.12 4.46
N ASN A 19 18.54 1.14 5.48
CA ASN A 19 18.91 1.08 6.88
C ASN A 19 19.19 -0.35 7.38
N ASP A 20 18.94 -1.36 6.56
CA ASP A 20 19.23 -2.76 6.89
C ASP A 20 20.65 -3.13 6.47
N ASP A 21 21.51 -3.44 7.44
CA ASP A 21 22.91 -3.83 7.19
C ASP A 21 23.03 -5.18 6.48
N SER A 22 22.01 -6.04 6.54
CA SER A 22 21.98 -7.30 5.80
C SER A 22 21.73 -7.14 4.31
N ILE A 23 21.30 -5.94 3.87
CA ILE A 23 21.05 -5.61 2.47
C ILE A 23 22.25 -4.86 1.90
N SER A 24 22.93 -5.48 0.94
CA SER A 24 24.07 -4.89 0.26
C SER A 24 23.68 -4.04 -0.96
N THR A 25 22.64 -4.45 -1.68
CA THR A 25 22.21 -3.81 -2.93
C THR A 25 20.70 -3.80 -3.06
N VAL A 26 20.12 -2.68 -3.52
CA VAL A 26 18.71 -2.54 -3.85
C VAL A 26 18.57 -2.18 -5.33
N TYR A 27 18.19 -3.14 -6.15
CA TYR A 27 17.83 -2.92 -7.54
C TYR A 27 16.44 -2.27 -7.61
N CYS A 28 16.40 -1.00 -8.01
CA CYS A 28 15.17 -0.22 -8.13
C CYS A 28 14.73 -0.15 -9.60
N LEU A 29 13.63 -0.81 -9.94
CA LEU A 29 13.03 -0.78 -11.27
C LEU A 29 12.02 0.37 -11.35
N THR A 30 12.28 1.39 -12.18
CA THR A 30 11.43 2.58 -12.32
C THR A 30 11.18 2.93 -13.78
N ARG A 31 10.06 3.59 -14.07
CA ARG A 31 9.73 4.09 -15.42
C ARG A 31 10.36 5.47 -15.73
N ARG A 32 11.16 6.02 -14.82
CA ARG A 32 11.72 7.37 -14.94
C ARG A 32 13.07 7.33 -15.66
N LYS A 33 13.27 8.16 -16.70
CA LYS A 33 14.55 8.24 -17.46
C LYS A 33 15.75 8.53 -16.56
N SER A 34 15.60 9.43 -15.57
CA SER A 34 16.63 9.69 -14.54
C SER A 34 16.26 8.93 -13.26
N SER A 35 16.38 7.60 -13.27
CA SER A 35 15.88 6.71 -12.21
C SER A 35 16.46 7.05 -10.83
N LEU A 36 17.76 7.12 -10.69
CA LEU A 36 18.41 7.46 -9.41
C LEU A 36 18.05 8.89 -8.94
N GLY A 37 18.11 9.86 -9.86
CA GLY A 37 17.76 11.25 -9.53
C GLY A 37 16.30 11.40 -9.07
N ALA A 38 15.37 10.65 -9.66
CA ALA A 38 13.97 10.65 -9.24
C ALA A 38 13.79 10.03 -7.84
N ILE A 39 14.50 8.94 -7.55
CA ILE A 39 14.48 8.29 -6.22
C ILE A 39 15.03 9.26 -5.17
N LEU A 40 16.17 9.88 -5.41
CA LEU A 40 16.79 10.80 -4.44
C LEU A 40 15.91 12.03 -4.17
N ARG A 41 15.26 12.59 -5.20
CA ARG A 41 14.27 13.66 -5.00
C ARG A 41 13.09 13.18 -4.14
N THR A 42 12.54 12.00 -4.43
CA THR A 42 11.41 11.47 -3.64
C THR A 42 11.78 11.23 -2.18
N LEU A 43 13.00 10.73 -1.90
CA LEU A 43 13.51 10.60 -0.54
C LEU A 43 13.58 11.97 0.15
N ALA A 44 14.12 12.99 -0.51
CA ALA A 44 14.20 14.36 0.00
C ALA A 44 12.81 14.96 0.25
N ASP A 45 11.88 14.81 -0.70
CA ASP A 45 10.48 15.29 -0.59
C ASP A 45 9.73 14.66 0.61
N LYS A 46 10.16 13.48 1.06
CA LYS A 46 9.62 12.80 2.25
C LYS A 46 10.48 12.99 3.50
N ASP A 47 11.46 13.88 3.43
CA ASP A 47 12.41 14.14 4.52
C ASP A 47 13.13 12.85 5.01
N LEU A 48 13.43 11.94 4.08
CA LEU A 48 14.15 10.69 4.33
C LEU A 48 15.61 10.85 3.93
N SER A 49 16.43 11.29 4.90
CA SER A 49 17.86 11.50 4.68
C SER A 49 18.61 10.17 4.66
N ILE A 50 19.51 10.00 3.70
CA ILE A 50 20.37 8.83 3.54
C ILE A 50 21.85 9.23 3.49
N SER A 51 22.72 8.36 4.00
CA SER A 51 24.17 8.54 3.94
C SER A 51 24.74 8.24 2.54
N PRO A 52 26.00 8.64 2.25
CA PRO A 52 26.68 8.24 1.01
C PRO A 52 26.75 6.71 0.84
N GLU A 53 26.99 5.96 1.93
CA GLU A 53 27.07 4.50 1.95
C GLU A 53 25.69 3.88 1.63
N GLN A 54 24.63 4.41 2.19
CA GLN A 54 23.27 3.99 1.86
C GLN A 54 22.89 4.31 0.41
N LYS A 55 23.30 5.47 -0.09
CA LYS A 55 23.11 5.83 -1.50
C LYS A 55 23.85 4.86 -2.43
N ALA A 56 25.03 4.39 -2.06
CA ALA A 56 25.82 3.44 -2.84
C ALA A 56 25.14 2.06 -2.98
N LYS A 57 24.22 1.69 -2.05
CA LYS A 57 23.40 0.47 -2.16
C LYS A 57 22.35 0.54 -3.29
N ILE A 58 22.01 1.73 -3.82
CA ILE A 58 20.94 1.91 -4.81
C ILE A 58 21.48 1.70 -6.23
N VAL A 59 20.97 0.67 -6.91
CA VAL A 59 21.15 0.46 -8.35
C VAL A 59 19.82 0.68 -9.05
N ALA A 60 19.69 1.77 -9.81
CA ALA A 60 18.41 2.19 -10.36
C ALA A 60 18.37 2.05 -11.88
N PHE A 61 17.38 1.31 -12.38
CA PHE A 61 17.16 1.07 -13.80
C PHE A 61 15.89 1.79 -14.31
N ASN A 62 15.99 2.35 -15.53
CA ASN A 62 14.80 2.73 -16.29
C ASN A 62 14.23 1.48 -16.96
N SER A 63 13.08 1.01 -16.49
CA SER A 63 12.53 -0.30 -16.85
C SER A 63 11.06 -0.26 -17.23
N ARG A 64 10.68 -1.22 -18.06
CA ARG A 64 9.31 -1.58 -18.44
C ARG A 64 9.03 -2.99 -17.91
N ILE A 65 8.65 -3.08 -16.62
CA ILE A 65 8.48 -4.37 -15.94
C ILE A 65 7.38 -5.26 -16.54
N ASP A 66 6.50 -4.68 -17.37
CA ASP A 66 5.50 -5.36 -18.20
C ASP A 66 6.11 -6.06 -19.43
N GLN A 67 7.34 -5.75 -19.81
CA GLN A 67 8.03 -6.34 -20.96
C GLN A 67 8.95 -7.49 -20.53
N PRO A 68 9.31 -8.42 -21.45
CA PRO A 68 10.37 -9.40 -21.23
C PRO A 68 11.65 -8.72 -20.71
N ASP A 69 12.38 -9.40 -19.84
CA ASP A 69 13.60 -8.90 -19.20
C ASP A 69 13.47 -7.49 -18.60
N PHE A 70 12.23 -7.15 -18.19
CA PHE A 70 11.85 -5.84 -17.67
C PHE A 70 12.09 -4.68 -18.63
N GLY A 71 12.20 -4.97 -19.95
CA GLY A 71 12.55 -4.00 -20.99
C GLY A 71 13.96 -3.43 -20.81
N LEU A 72 14.84 -4.16 -20.16
CA LEU A 72 16.22 -3.76 -19.91
C LEU A 72 17.14 -4.36 -20.95
N SER A 73 17.97 -3.53 -21.58
CA SER A 73 19.11 -3.96 -22.41
C SER A 73 20.35 -4.05 -21.52
N LEU A 74 20.41 -5.06 -20.66
CA LEU A 74 21.52 -5.28 -19.75
C LEU A 74 22.56 -6.19 -20.40
N ASP A 75 23.83 -6.00 -20.02
CA ASP A 75 24.89 -6.95 -20.30
C ASP A 75 24.71 -8.24 -19.49
N GLU A 76 25.32 -9.34 -19.99
CA GLU A 76 25.18 -10.67 -19.37
C GLU A 76 25.72 -10.69 -17.93
N ASP A 77 26.74 -9.91 -17.62
CA ASP A 77 27.33 -9.84 -16.27
C ASP A 77 26.34 -9.23 -15.29
N THR A 78 25.64 -8.15 -15.66
CA THR A 78 24.62 -7.51 -14.84
C THR A 78 23.43 -8.43 -14.61
N ILE A 79 22.95 -9.12 -15.64
CA ILE A 79 21.86 -10.08 -15.53
C ILE A 79 22.28 -11.23 -14.61
N THR A 80 23.44 -11.82 -14.83
CA THR A 80 23.98 -12.92 -14.00
C THR A 80 24.14 -12.49 -12.56
N HIS A 81 24.61 -11.26 -12.32
CA HIS A 81 24.73 -10.74 -10.97
C HIS A 81 23.35 -10.56 -10.29
N MET A 82 22.35 -10.08 -11.00
CA MET A 82 20.98 -10.00 -10.48
C MET A 82 20.41 -11.37 -10.15
N LEU A 83 20.58 -12.35 -11.05
CA LEU A 83 20.09 -13.72 -10.86
C LEU A 83 20.77 -14.44 -9.67
N THR A 84 22.04 -14.13 -9.39
CA THR A 84 22.77 -14.73 -8.27
C THR A 84 22.56 -14.02 -6.95
N SER A 85 22.30 -12.71 -6.95
CA SER A 85 22.26 -11.88 -5.73
C SER A 85 20.83 -11.61 -5.21
N VAL A 86 19.81 -11.53 -6.07
CA VAL A 86 18.44 -11.19 -5.65
C VAL A 86 17.83 -12.31 -4.81
N SER A 87 17.50 -11.97 -3.56
CA SER A 87 16.85 -12.87 -2.60
C SER A 87 15.43 -12.42 -2.22
N LEU A 88 15.13 -11.14 -2.47
CA LEU A 88 13.86 -10.51 -2.12
C LEU A 88 13.39 -9.57 -3.25
N ILE A 89 12.11 -9.69 -3.59
CA ILE A 89 11.41 -8.80 -4.53
C ILE A 89 10.23 -8.18 -3.79
N ILE A 90 10.15 -6.85 -3.76
CA ILE A 90 8.99 -6.14 -3.22
C ILE A 90 8.33 -5.36 -4.36
N HIS A 91 7.08 -5.70 -4.65
CA HIS A 91 6.33 -5.14 -5.75
C HIS A 91 5.27 -4.15 -5.27
N THR A 92 5.62 -2.84 -5.29
CA THR A 92 4.71 -1.74 -4.91
C THR A 92 4.22 -0.94 -6.12
N ALA A 93 4.75 -1.18 -7.33
CA ALA A 93 4.43 -0.44 -8.54
C ALA A 93 3.06 -0.84 -9.11
N TRP A 94 2.01 -0.17 -8.65
CA TRP A 94 0.64 -0.36 -9.11
C TRP A 94 -0.11 0.97 -9.10
N PRO A 95 -0.88 1.34 -10.14
CA PRO A 95 -1.66 2.58 -10.12
C PRO A 95 -2.82 2.45 -9.12
N VAL A 96 -2.93 3.42 -8.23
CA VAL A 96 -4.09 3.53 -7.33
C VAL A 96 -5.07 4.50 -7.99
N ASN A 97 -5.91 3.97 -8.87
CA ASN A 97 -6.96 4.73 -9.54
C ASN A 97 -8.25 3.89 -9.59
N PHE A 98 -9.22 4.28 -8.81
CA PHE A 98 -10.49 3.56 -8.66
C PHE A 98 -11.43 3.75 -9.86
N ASN A 99 -11.15 4.71 -10.75
CA ASN A 99 -11.96 5.00 -11.93
C ASN A 99 -11.55 4.18 -13.17
N LEU A 100 -10.38 3.51 -13.12
CA LEU A 100 -9.92 2.72 -14.25
C LEU A 100 -10.67 1.38 -14.33
N PRO A 101 -11.13 0.96 -15.51
CA PRO A 101 -11.65 -0.37 -15.73
C PRO A 101 -10.55 -1.43 -15.63
N LEU A 102 -10.93 -2.68 -15.38
CA LEU A 102 -9.98 -3.79 -15.19
C LEU A 102 -8.96 -3.92 -16.33
N ALA A 103 -9.38 -3.73 -17.58
CA ALA A 103 -8.51 -3.88 -18.75
C ALA A 103 -7.25 -2.98 -18.71
N GLU A 104 -7.35 -1.79 -18.12
CA GLU A 104 -6.22 -0.87 -17.99
C GLU A 104 -5.11 -1.38 -17.05
N PHE A 105 -5.41 -2.43 -16.27
CA PHE A 105 -4.43 -3.03 -15.36
C PHE A 105 -3.67 -4.21 -15.97
N GLU A 106 -3.96 -4.62 -17.21
CA GLU A 106 -3.27 -5.73 -17.87
C GLU A 106 -1.73 -5.62 -17.82
N PRO A 107 -1.10 -4.46 -18.14
CA PRO A 107 0.36 -4.32 -18.05
C PRO A 107 0.90 -4.53 -16.64
N HIS A 108 0.13 -4.20 -15.61
CA HIS A 108 0.53 -4.38 -14.22
C HIS A 108 0.42 -5.85 -13.77
N ILE A 109 -0.57 -6.56 -14.28
CA ILE A 109 -0.74 -8.01 -14.09
C ILE A 109 0.42 -8.75 -14.80
N GLN A 110 0.75 -8.34 -16.03
CA GLN A 110 1.91 -8.88 -16.75
C GLN A 110 3.22 -8.62 -16.02
N ALA A 111 3.37 -7.43 -15.43
CA ALA A 111 4.54 -7.09 -14.62
C ALA A 111 4.70 -8.01 -13.40
N LEU A 112 3.61 -8.33 -12.70
CA LEU A 112 3.62 -9.27 -11.58
C LEU A 112 4.05 -10.67 -12.05
N TYR A 113 3.51 -11.13 -13.18
CA TYR A 113 3.90 -12.42 -13.78
C TYR A 113 5.41 -12.45 -14.09
N ASN A 114 5.94 -11.42 -14.73
CA ASN A 114 7.38 -11.33 -15.05
C ASN A 114 8.25 -11.35 -13.79
N LEU A 115 7.85 -10.67 -12.71
CA LEU A 115 8.56 -10.68 -11.44
C LEU A 115 8.54 -12.07 -10.77
N ILE A 116 7.43 -12.82 -10.89
CA ILE A 116 7.34 -14.21 -10.43
C ILE A 116 8.29 -15.11 -11.23
N GLN A 117 8.28 -14.99 -12.56
CA GLN A 117 9.21 -15.75 -13.43
C GLN A 117 10.66 -15.47 -13.05
N PHE A 118 11.03 -14.20 -12.84
CA PHE A 118 12.36 -13.83 -12.38
C PHE A 118 12.66 -14.44 -10.99
N SER A 119 11.70 -14.42 -10.06
CA SER A 119 11.86 -15.01 -8.72
C SER A 119 12.20 -16.52 -8.80
N LEU A 120 11.59 -17.23 -9.75
CA LEU A 120 11.81 -18.66 -9.96
C LEU A 120 13.13 -18.95 -10.70
N SER A 121 13.63 -18.01 -11.51
CA SER A 121 14.84 -18.18 -12.32
C SER A 121 16.15 -17.81 -11.60
N VAL A 122 16.10 -17.28 -10.36
CA VAL A 122 17.33 -16.93 -9.62
C VAL A 122 18.23 -18.13 -9.42
N HIS A 123 19.55 -17.93 -9.56
CA HIS A 123 20.57 -18.97 -9.39
C HIS A 123 20.91 -19.18 -7.90
N ARG A 124 19.87 -19.47 -7.12
CA ARG A 124 19.97 -19.69 -5.67
C ARG A 124 19.31 -21.02 -5.32
N ARG A 125 19.61 -21.55 -4.14
CA ARG A 125 18.99 -22.81 -3.65
C ARG A 125 17.47 -22.72 -3.56
N GLU A 126 16.97 -21.55 -3.16
CA GLU A 126 15.55 -21.26 -3.02
C GLU A 126 15.18 -20.09 -3.91
N PRO A 127 13.98 -20.05 -4.50
CA PRO A 127 13.46 -18.88 -5.22
C PRO A 127 13.53 -17.62 -4.36
N ALA A 128 13.68 -16.47 -5.00
CA ALA A 128 13.60 -15.18 -4.30
C ALA A 128 12.20 -15.01 -3.67
N VAL A 129 12.14 -14.49 -2.45
CA VAL A 129 10.86 -14.15 -1.83
C VAL A 129 10.22 -12.98 -2.58
N LEU A 130 8.95 -13.11 -2.95
CA LEU A 130 8.19 -12.04 -3.62
C LEU A 130 7.07 -11.56 -2.70
N MET A 131 7.08 -10.26 -2.38
CA MET A 131 6.02 -9.55 -1.65
C MET A 131 5.22 -8.69 -2.62
N PHE A 132 3.98 -9.11 -2.91
CA PHE A 132 3.05 -8.36 -3.74
C PHE A 132 2.17 -7.46 -2.86
N CYS A 133 2.30 -6.14 -3.00
CA CYS A 133 1.43 -5.18 -2.33
C CYS A 133 0.02 -5.23 -2.95
N SER A 134 -0.84 -6.05 -2.38
CA SER A 134 -2.27 -6.12 -2.68
C SER A 134 -3.04 -5.02 -1.93
N SER A 135 -4.35 -5.14 -1.79
CA SER A 135 -5.22 -4.14 -1.17
C SER A 135 -6.42 -4.79 -0.48
N VAL A 136 -6.91 -4.18 0.58
CA VAL A 136 -8.20 -4.53 1.18
C VAL A 136 -9.38 -4.44 0.19
N SER A 137 -9.21 -3.69 -0.91
CA SER A 137 -10.24 -3.58 -1.98
C SER A 137 -10.55 -4.90 -2.67
N THR A 138 -9.72 -5.92 -2.52
CA THR A 138 -9.97 -7.29 -3.02
C THR A 138 -11.15 -7.97 -2.33
N ALA A 139 -11.51 -7.54 -1.11
CA ALA A 139 -12.47 -8.22 -0.26
C ALA A 139 -13.64 -7.34 0.20
N LEU A 140 -13.76 -6.09 -0.29
CA LEU A 140 -14.81 -5.17 0.17
C LEU A 140 -16.23 -5.64 -0.16
N GLY A 141 -16.42 -6.43 -1.22
CA GLY A 141 -17.72 -7.00 -1.62
C GLY A 141 -18.05 -8.33 -0.92
N SER A 142 -17.18 -8.86 -0.06
CA SER A 142 -17.46 -10.10 0.66
C SER A 142 -18.76 -10.01 1.47
N GLN A 143 -19.50 -11.11 1.60
CA GLN A 143 -20.67 -11.17 2.46
C GLN A 143 -20.30 -11.27 3.95
N SER A 144 -19.10 -11.75 4.27
CA SER A 144 -18.60 -11.79 5.64
C SER A 144 -18.29 -10.39 6.18
N ALA A 145 -18.59 -10.15 7.45
CA ALA A 145 -18.18 -8.94 8.17
C ALA A 145 -16.71 -8.98 8.57
N GLU A 146 -16.14 -10.18 8.76
CA GLU A 146 -14.73 -10.40 9.07
C GLU A 146 -14.03 -11.01 7.86
N ILE A 147 -12.90 -10.42 7.48
CA ILE A 147 -12.07 -10.86 6.36
C ILE A 147 -10.79 -11.48 6.92
N LEU A 148 -10.70 -12.79 6.77
CA LEU A 148 -9.54 -13.56 7.21
C LEU A 148 -8.34 -13.36 6.26
N GLU A 149 -7.16 -13.78 6.70
CA GLU A 149 -5.92 -13.79 5.92
C GLU A 149 -5.87 -15.04 5.00
N GLU A 150 -6.93 -15.18 4.20
CA GLU A 150 -7.22 -16.32 3.33
C GLU A 150 -7.74 -15.83 1.96
N PRO A 151 -7.71 -16.68 0.91
CA PRO A 151 -8.31 -16.33 -0.38
C PRO A 151 -9.80 -15.98 -0.26
N VAL A 152 -10.25 -15.00 -1.04
CA VAL A 152 -11.66 -14.62 -1.15
C VAL A 152 -12.17 -14.90 -2.56
N ASP A 153 -13.47 -15.00 -2.75
CA ASP A 153 -14.07 -15.26 -4.06
C ASP A 153 -13.87 -14.07 -5.03
N MET A 154 -13.91 -14.34 -6.32
CA MET A 154 -13.62 -13.34 -7.37
C MET A 154 -14.67 -12.22 -7.43
N ASP A 155 -15.88 -12.46 -6.97
CA ASP A 155 -16.98 -11.49 -6.89
C ASP A 155 -16.85 -10.53 -5.69
N CYS A 156 -15.91 -10.78 -4.77
CA CYS A 156 -15.63 -9.88 -3.65
C CYS A 156 -15.01 -8.54 -4.07
N ALA A 157 -14.51 -8.43 -5.31
CA ALA A 157 -13.93 -7.20 -5.84
C ALA A 157 -14.81 -6.62 -6.95
N PHE A 158 -15.32 -5.41 -6.78
CA PHE A 158 -16.30 -4.78 -7.68
C PHE A 158 -15.76 -3.58 -8.47
N MET A 159 -14.56 -3.05 -8.14
CA MET A 159 -13.88 -1.98 -8.88
C MET A 159 -12.70 -2.56 -9.66
N GLY A 160 -12.40 -2.02 -10.85
CA GLY A 160 -11.29 -2.50 -11.68
C GLY A 160 -9.97 -2.59 -10.92
N TYR A 161 -9.68 -1.62 -10.03
CA TYR A 161 -8.53 -1.67 -9.14
C TYR A 161 -8.57 -2.90 -8.21
N GLY A 162 -9.67 -3.10 -7.48
CA GLY A 162 -9.84 -4.25 -6.58
C GLY A 162 -9.76 -5.58 -7.33
N GLN A 163 -10.43 -5.68 -8.48
CA GLN A 163 -10.41 -6.85 -9.35
C GLN A 163 -8.99 -7.17 -9.84
N SER A 164 -8.23 -6.15 -10.27
CA SER A 164 -6.85 -6.33 -10.71
C SER A 164 -5.93 -6.83 -9.59
N LYS A 165 -6.12 -6.33 -8.35
CA LYS A 165 -5.40 -6.81 -7.17
C LYS A 165 -5.78 -8.24 -6.82
N LEU A 166 -7.06 -8.60 -6.89
CA LEU A 166 -7.54 -9.95 -6.62
C LEU A 166 -7.01 -10.97 -7.66
N ILE A 167 -6.96 -10.59 -8.94
CA ILE A 167 -6.29 -11.39 -9.98
C ILE A 167 -4.80 -11.58 -9.62
N GLY A 168 -4.13 -10.52 -9.15
CA GLY A 168 -2.76 -10.62 -8.67
C GLY A 168 -2.59 -11.60 -7.50
N GLU A 169 -3.50 -11.61 -6.52
CA GLU A 169 -3.51 -12.59 -5.43
C GLU A 169 -3.65 -14.02 -5.94
N ARG A 170 -4.52 -14.26 -6.94
CA ARG A 170 -4.68 -15.60 -7.56
C ARG A 170 -3.41 -16.04 -8.29
N ILE A 171 -2.75 -15.13 -9.01
CA ILE A 171 -1.48 -15.41 -9.68
C ILE A 171 -0.40 -15.78 -8.64
N VAL A 172 -0.31 -15.04 -7.53
CA VAL A 172 0.61 -15.34 -6.43
C VAL A 172 0.33 -16.70 -5.81
N SER A 173 -0.93 -17.01 -5.51
CA SER A 173 -1.34 -18.30 -4.96
C SER A 173 -0.99 -19.46 -5.92
N ASN A 174 -1.30 -19.33 -7.21
CA ASN A 174 -0.96 -20.34 -8.22
C ASN A 174 0.55 -20.52 -8.39
N ALA A 175 1.33 -19.44 -8.32
CA ALA A 175 2.78 -19.50 -8.39
C ALA A 175 3.39 -20.29 -7.22
N ARG A 176 2.81 -20.21 -6.03
CA ARG A 176 3.23 -20.99 -4.86
C ARG A 176 3.03 -22.50 -5.09
N CYS A 177 1.93 -22.89 -5.72
CA CYS A 177 1.72 -24.29 -6.12
C CYS A 177 2.80 -24.79 -7.09
N SER A 178 3.46 -23.87 -7.83
CA SER A 178 4.58 -24.12 -8.74
C SER A 178 5.96 -23.91 -8.08
N GLY A 179 6.02 -23.75 -6.76
CA GLY A 179 7.26 -23.66 -5.99
C GLY A 179 7.77 -22.23 -5.75
N ALA A 180 7.07 -21.18 -6.17
CA ALA A 180 7.44 -19.80 -5.86
C ALA A 180 7.24 -19.48 -4.37
N ARG A 181 8.10 -18.62 -3.82
CA ARG A 181 7.97 -18.06 -2.47
C ARG A 181 7.31 -16.69 -2.54
N ALA A 182 6.06 -16.65 -2.97
CA ALA A 182 5.32 -15.41 -3.26
C ALA A 182 4.19 -15.22 -2.25
N TYR A 183 3.96 -13.97 -1.83
CA TYR A 183 3.01 -13.59 -0.79
C TYR A 183 2.27 -12.32 -1.17
N SER A 184 0.99 -12.24 -0.79
CA SER A 184 0.10 -11.11 -1.03
C SER A 184 -0.15 -10.33 0.27
N LEU A 185 0.08 -9.03 0.24
CA LEU A 185 -0.09 -8.12 1.36
C LEU A 185 -1.32 -7.25 1.10
N ARG A 186 -2.47 -7.56 1.71
CA ARG A 186 -3.68 -6.73 1.64
C ARG A 186 -3.50 -5.50 2.50
N ILE A 187 -3.08 -4.42 1.88
CA ILE A 187 -2.81 -3.15 2.55
C ILE A 187 -4.11 -2.39 2.72
N GLY A 188 -4.39 -1.96 3.95
CA GLY A 188 -5.50 -1.10 4.30
C GLY A 188 -5.25 0.37 3.99
N GLN A 189 -5.96 1.28 4.68
CA GLN A 189 -5.73 2.71 4.53
C GLN A 189 -4.36 3.09 5.10
N VAL A 190 -3.47 3.47 4.22
CA VAL A 190 -2.15 4.02 4.60
C VAL A 190 -2.31 5.50 4.95
N SER A 191 -1.68 5.92 6.04
CA SER A 191 -1.60 7.33 6.43
C SER A 191 -0.18 7.88 6.28
N GLY A 192 0.04 9.14 6.63
CA GLY A 192 1.35 9.77 6.58
C GLY A 192 2.37 9.13 7.50
N HIS A 193 3.59 9.67 7.51
CA HIS A 193 4.66 9.22 8.38
C HIS A 193 4.34 9.55 9.85
N SER A 194 4.42 8.55 10.74
CA SER A 194 3.94 8.64 12.13
C SER A 194 4.61 9.73 12.99
N LYS A 195 5.86 10.08 12.67
CA LYS A 195 6.65 11.08 13.42
C LYS A 195 6.83 12.41 12.69
N LYS A 196 6.85 12.39 11.35
CA LYS A 196 7.11 13.59 10.53
C LYS A 196 5.84 14.32 10.10
N GLY A 197 4.69 13.69 10.24
CA GLY A 197 3.40 14.27 9.85
C GLY A 197 3.17 14.34 8.33
N LEU A 198 4.17 14.01 7.53
CA LEU A 198 4.09 14.11 6.08
C LEU A 198 3.15 13.05 5.50
N TRP A 199 2.02 13.51 4.98
CA TRP A 199 1.08 12.70 4.21
C TRP A 199 0.92 13.29 2.82
N ASN A 200 0.77 12.45 1.80
CA ASN A 200 0.63 12.90 0.43
C ASN A 200 -0.69 13.66 0.22
N ASP A 201 -0.59 14.96 -0.08
CA ASP A 201 -1.72 15.88 -0.20
C ASP A 201 -2.67 15.57 -1.38
N THR A 202 -2.27 14.68 -2.28
CA THR A 202 -3.11 14.28 -3.43
C THR A 202 -3.98 13.07 -3.15
N GLU A 203 -3.85 12.47 -1.96
CA GLU A 203 -4.68 11.35 -1.55
C GLU A 203 -6.07 11.80 -1.08
N ALA A 204 -7.06 10.92 -1.17
CA ALA A 204 -8.47 11.26 -0.96
C ALA A 204 -8.76 11.84 0.44
N LEU A 205 -8.16 11.27 1.50
CA LEU A 205 -8.39 11.74 2.86
C LEU A 205 -7.75 13.12 3.13
N PRO A 206 -6.47 13.38 2.81
CA PRO A 206 -5.90 14.71 2.89
C PRO A 206 -6.67 15.76 2.08
N LEU A 207 -7.11 15.43 0.86
CA LEU A 207 -7.92 16.33 0.04
C LEU A 207 -9.28 16.64 0.70
N MET A 208 -9.97 15.63 1.25
CA MET A 208 -11.21 15.83 2.00
C MET A 208 -10.97 16.72 3.23
N ILE A 209 -9.94 16.45 4.03
CA ILE A 209 -9.61 17.22 5.23
C ILE A 209 -9.24 18.68 4.88
N ARG A 210 -8.57 18.89 3.75
CA ARG A 210 -8.22 20.23 3.27
C ARG A 210 -9.48 21.08 3.00
N SER A 211 -10.64 20.47 2.71
CA SER A 211 -11.89 21.18 2.55
C SER A 211 -12.36 21.91 3.83
N ALA A 212 -11.84 21.52 5.01
CA ALA A 212 -12.02 22.31 6.23
C ALA A 212 -11.55 23.76 6.06
N LEU A 213 -10.46 23.98 5.33
CA LEU A 213 -9.86 25.30 5.12
C LEU A 213 -10.46 26.01 3.90
N THR A 214 -10.85 25.26 2.86
CA THR A 214 -11.30 25.84 1.59
C THR A 214 -12.82 26.02 1.50
N LEU A 215 -13.59 25.17 2.19
CA LEU A 215 -15.06 25.26 2.26
C LEU A 215 -15.58 25.66 3.65
N GLY A 216 -14.71 25.71 4.66
CA GLY A 216 -15.12 25.87 6.05
C GLY A 216 -15.99 24.71 6.57
N ALA A 217 -15.92 23.54 5.95
CA ALA A 217 -16.77 22.41 6.32
C ALA A 217 -16.08 21.04 6.09
N LEU A 218 -16.40 20.08 6.96
CA LEU A 218 -16.09 18.67 6.79
C LEU A 218 -17.37 17.82 6.95
N PRO A 219 -17.46 16.68 6.24
CA PRO A 219 -18.63 15.82 6.35
C PRO A 219 -18.65 15.05 7.68
N GLU A 220 -19.83 14.84 8.23
CA GLU A 220 -20.08 13.84 9.26
C GLU A 220 -20.22 12.47 8.61
N LEU A 221 -19.39 11.52 9.02
CA LEU A 221 -19.43 10.15 8.51
C LEU A 221 -19.59 9.16 9.68
N SER A 222 -20.53 8.23 9.54
CA SER A 222 -20.76 7.16 10.51
C SER A 222 -19.84 5.98 10.23
N GLN A 223 -18.52 6.20 10.30
CA GLN A 223 -17.54 5.15 10.02
C GLN A 223 -16.43 5.09 11.07
N THR A 224 -15.84 3.92 11.20
CA THR A 224 -14.57 3.70 11.86
C THR A 224 -13.42 3.82 10.86
N CYS A 225 -12.29 4.27 11.35
CA CYS A 225 -11.07 4.45 10.56
C CYS A 225 -9.98 3.53 11.11
N SER A 226 -9.36 2.78 10.22
CA SER A 226 -8.18 1.95 10.50
C SER A 226 -7.03 2.45 9.63
N TRP A 227 -6.20 3.32 10.19
CA TRP A 227 -5.09 3.93 9.45
C TRP A 227 -3.75 3.35 9.90
N LEU A 228 -2.94 2.90 8.95
CA LEU A 228 -1.60 2.40 9.20
C LEU A 228 -0.56 3.39 8.67
N PRO A 229 0.27 4.03 9.53
CA PRO A 229 1.30 4.95 9.09
C PRO A 229 2.29 4.29 8.13
N VAL A 230 2.69 5.00 7.09
CA VAL A 230 3.49 4.49 5.98
C VAL A 230 4.87 3.96 6.41
N ASP A 231 5.49 4.59 7.40
CA ASP A 231 6.76 4.13 7.99
C ASP A 231 6.57 2.79 8.73
N LYS A 232 5.45 2.60 9.42
CA LYS A 232 5.12 1.34 10.10
C LYS A 232 4.76 0.23 9.11
N LEU A 233 4.05 0.59 8.05
CA LEU A 233 3.78 -0.34 6.95
C LEU A 233 5.10 -0.81 6.30
N ALA A 234 6.05 0.08 6.03
CA ALA A 234 7.34 -0.27 5.44
C ALA A 234 8.13 -1.23 6.35
N CYS A 235 8.23 -0.94 7.65
CA CYS A 235 8.84 -1.85 8.62
C CYS A 235 8.15 -3.24 8.61
N ALA A 236 6.81 -3.27 8.65
CA ALA A 236 6.05 -4.52 8.66
C ALA A 236 6.28 -5.36 7.39
N ILE A 237 6.35 -4.73 6.21
CA ILE A 237 6.66 -5.43 4.95
C ILE A 237 8.03 -6.13 5.03
N LEU A 238 9.05 -5.47 5.58
CA LEU A 238 10.39 -6.07 5.71
C LEU A 238 10.43 -7.19 6.75
N GLU A 239 9.74 -7.02 7.87
CA GLU A 239 9.63 -8.05 8.91
C GLU A 239 8.95 -9.32 8.37
N LEU A 240 7.84 -9.16 7.64
CA LEU A 240 7.15 -10.25 6.95
C LEU A 240 8.07 -10.91 5.91
N ALA A 241 8.79 -10.12 5.11
CA ALA A 241 9.72 -10.64 4.12
C ALA A 241 10.81 -11.51 4.77
N ARG A 242 11.35 -11.09 5.91
CA ARG A 242 12.34 -11.89 6.68
C ARG A 242 11.73 -13.17 7.24
N THR A 243 10.53 -13.10 7.80
CA THR A 243 9.81 -14.28 8.29
C THR A 243 9.55 -15.28 7.16
N CYS A 244 9.07 -14.80 6.01
CA CYS A 244 8.82 -15.62 4.83
C CYS A 244 10.11 -16.12 4.16
N ALA A 245 11.26 -15.49 4.39
CA ALA A 245 12.57 -15.93 3.89
C ALA A 245 13.14 -17.10 4.68
N THR A 246 12.74 -17.28 5.94
CA THR A 246 13.17 -18.39 6.76
C THR A 246 12.53 -19.69 6.25
N PRO A 247 13.30 -20.76 6.00
CA PRO A 247 12.73 -22.05 5.62
C PRO A 247 11.73 -22.52 6.69
N SER A 248 10.46 -22.68 6.34
CA SER A 248 9.46 -23.15 7.29
C SER A 248 9.74 -24.61 7.61
N VAL A 249 9.74 -24.98 8.89
CA VAL A 249 9.84 -26.36 9.37
C VAL A 249 8.66 -27.21 8.84
N PHE A 250 7.58 -26.56 8.39
CA PHE A 250 6.38 -27.18 7.83
C PHE A 250 6.56 -27.82 6.45
N ALA A 251 7.59 -27.43 5.67
CA ALA A 251 7.88 -28.07 4.39
C ALA A 251 8.36 -29.54 4.51
N LYS A 252 8.67 -30.01 5.72
CA LYS A 252 9.14 -31.38 5.96
C LYS A 252 8.04 -32.41 6.24
N SER A 253 6.77 -32.01 6.41
CA SER A 253 5.70 -32.97 6.73
C SER A 253 5.02 -33.59 5.50
N GLN A 254 5.40 -33.22 4.28
CA GLN A 254 4.78 -33.75 3.06
C GLN A 254 5.33 -35.10 2.58
N ALA A 255 6.26 -35.74 3.32
CA ALA A 255 6.90 -36.97 2.88
C ALA A 255 6.31 -38.26 3.46
N SER A 256 5.29 -38.24 4.30
CA SER A 256 4.71 -39.46 4.88
C SER A 256 3.27 -39.25 5.34
N SER A 257 2.31 -39.48 4.50
CA SER A 257 1.04 -40.21 4.69
C SER A 257 0.00 -39.84 3.65
N SER A 258 -0.79 -40.84 3.23
CA SER A 258 -1.90 -40.74 2.25
C SER A 258 -3.17 -40.06 2.79
N ALA A 259 -3.05 -39.06 3.65
CA ALA A 259 -4.16 -38.20 4.02
C ALA A 259 -4.18 -37.03 3.04
N VAL A 260 -5.36 -36.74 2.48
CA VAL A 260 -5.60 -35.49 1.72
C VAL A 260 -5.27 -34.33 2.65
N VAL A 261 -4.06 -33.79 2.53
CA VAL A 261 -3.67 -32.58 3.24
C VAL A 261 -4.39 -31.46 2.52
N GLU A 262 -5.40 -30.92 3.16
CA GLU A 262 -6.09 -29.72 2.70
C GLU A 262 -5.04 -28.60 2.60
N TYR A 263 -4.76 -28.14 1.38
CA TYR A 263 -3.80 -27.07 1.15
C TYR A 263 -4.34 -25.75 1.72
N VAL A 264 -3.85 -25.40 2.89
CA VAL A 264 -4.14 -24.08 3.47
C VAL A 264 -3.23 -23.05 2.79
N ASP A 265 -3.82 -22.17 1.99
CA ASP A 265 -3.09 -21.05 1.37
C ASP A 265 -2.70 -20.02 2.44
N ASP A 266 -1.46 -20.08 2.87
CA ASP A 266 -0.87 -19.17 3.85
C ASP A 266 -0.22 -17.92 3.23
N SER A 267 -0.47 -17.66 1.95
CA SER A 267 0.20 -16.60 1.19
C SER A 267 -0.32 -15.18 1.46
N ILE A 268 -1.46 -15.03 2.14
CA ILE A 268 -2.15 -13.73 2.29
C ILE A 268 -1.94 -13.18 3.70
N PHE A 269 -1.60 -11.90 3.80
CA PHE A 269 -1.51 -11.13 5.03
C PHE A 269 -2.34 -9.86 4.94
N ASN A 270 -3.11 -9.53 5.99
CA ASN A 270 -3.85 -8.28 6.10
C ASN A 270 -3.01 -7.23 6.85
N LEU A 271 -2.53 -6.22 6.15
CA LEU A 271 -1.73 -5.13 6.73
C LEU A 271 -2.63 -3.93 7.02
N CYS A 272 -3.35 -4.03 8.12
CA CYS A 272 -4.24 -3.01 8.64
C CYS A 272 -3.85 -2.66 10.07
N ASN A 273 -4.21 -1.46 10.53
CA ASN A 273 -4.11 -1.13 11.94
C ASN A 273 -5.30 -1.76 12.69
N SER A 274 -5.04 -2.67 13.61
CA SER A 274 -6.09 -3.31 14.43
C SER A 274 -6.72 -2.36 15.46
N ARG A 275 -6.16 -1.14 15.65
CA ARG A 275 -6.75 -0.08 16.47
C ARG A 275 -7.51 0.90 15.60
N GLU A 276 -8.82 0.84 15.72
CA GLU A 276 -9.74 1.72 15.02
C GLU A 276 -10.05 2.96 15.87
N PHE A 277 -10.46 4.03 15.20
CA PHE A 277 -11.00 5.24 15.80
C PHE A 277 -12.21 5.73 14.98
N THR A 278 -13.07 6.54 15.59
CA THR A 278 -14.27 7.05 14.91
C THR A 278 -13.93 8.30 14.10
N TRP A 279 -14.65 8.52 13.01
CA TRP A 279 -14.57 9.75 12.24
C TRP A 279 -14.91 10.99 13.11
N SER A 280 -15.85 10.86 14.03
CA SER A 280 -16.19 11.92 14.99
C SER A 280 -14.99 12.32 15.87
N SER A 281 -14.21 11.34 16.37
CA SER A 281 -13.00 11.64 17.16
C SER A 281 -11.91 12.31 16.32
N LEU A 282 -11.83 12.00 15.00
CA LEU A 282 -10.97 12.72 14.06
C LEU A 282 -11.39 14.19 13.97
N LEU A 283 -12.66 14.48 13.70
CA LEU A 283 -13.17 15.86 13.58
C LEU A 283 -12.90 16.65 14.87
N HIS A 284 -13.16 16.05 16.03
CA HIS A 284 -12.86 16.66 17.33
C HIS A 284 -11.37 17.00 17.49
N THR A 285 -10.49 16.06 17.14
CA THR A 285 -9.04 16.25 17.24
C THR A 285 -8.55 17.34 16.30
N LEU A 286 -9.05 17.42 15.06
CA LEU A 286 -8.72 18.49 14.12
C LEU A 286 -9.11 19.87 14.67
N LYS A 287 -10.30 20.02 15.25
CA LYS A 287 -10.74 21.27 15.90
C LYS A 287 -9.80 21.65 17.05
N ASN A 288 -9.41 20.70 17.87
CA ASN A 288 -8.46 20.92 18.98
C ASN A 288 -7.04 21.29 18.50
N CYS A 289 -6.70 20.95 17.24
CA CYS A 289 -5.44 21.35 16.61
C CYS A 289 -5.51 22.74 15.94
N GLY A 290 -6.67 23.40 15.91
CA GLY A 290 -6.82 24.73 15.35
C GLY A 290 -7.48 24.79 13.99
N PHE A 291 -8.04 23.67 13.48
CA PHE A 291 -8.90 23.72 12.29
C PHE A 291 -10.25 24.33 12.65
N CYS A 292 -10.67 25.35 11.87
CA CYS A 292 -11.97 25.99 12.00
C CYS A 292 -12.88 25.51 10.86
N PHE A 293 -13.90 24.73 11.18
CA PHE A 293 -14.87 24.22 10.20
C PHE A 293 -16.18 23.79 10.89
N ASP A 294 -17.26 23.77 10.09
CA ASP A 294 -18.52 23.16 10.47
C ASP A 294 -18.48 21.65 10.15
N ALA A 295 -18.94 20.84 11.09
CA ALA A 295 -19.28 19.45 10.78
C ALA A 295 -20.70 19.41 10.21
N VAL A 296 -20.86 18.94 8.98
CA VAL A 296 -22.14 18.98 8.26
C VAL A 296 -22.47 17.58 7.70
N PRO A 297 -23.76 17.30 7.43
CA PRO A 297 -24.13 16.06 6.74
C PRO A 297 -23.35 15.88 5.44
N PHE A 298 -23.02 14.63 5.07
CA PHE A 298 -22.23 14.34 3.87
C PHE A 298 -22.83 14.97 2.60
N ASP A 299 -24.16 14.90 2.42
CA ASP A 299 -24.84 15.45 1.25
C ASP A 299 -24.71 16.98 1.19
N GLU A 300 -24.74 17.67 2.34
CA GLU A 300 -24.53 19.13 2.41
C GLU A 300 -23.08 19.49 2.03
N TRP A 301 -22.10 18.75 2.57
CA TRP A 301 -20.69 18.92 2.20
C TRP A 301 -20.48 18.72 0.69
N LEU A 302 -21.11 17.70 0.12
CA LEU A 302 -21.03 17.41 -1.31
C LEU A 302 -21.64 18.53 -2.17
N VAL A 303 -22.76 19.11 -1.74
CA VAL A 303 -23.36 20.29 -2.40
C VAL A 303 -22.39 21.48 -2.39
N ARG A 304 -21.72 21.74 -1.26
CA ARG A 304 -20.71 22.80 -1.17
C ARG A 304 -19.54 22.53 -2.12
N LEU A 305 -19.08 21.27 -2.20
CA LEU A 305 -18.00 20.84 -3.08
C LEU A 305 -18.38 21.00 -4.57
N ARG A 306 -19.61 20.62 -4.97
CA ARG A 306 -20.10 20.80 -6.34
C ARG A 306 -20.27 22.27 -6.73
N ARG A 307 -20.61 23.14 -5.79
CA ARG A 307 -20.62 24.60 -6.04
C ARG A 307 -19.22 25.13 -6.34
N SER A 308 -18.21 24.61 -5.66
CA SER A 308 -16.80 24.93 -5.92
C SER A 308 -16.36 24.45 -7.32
N GLU A 309 -16.82 23.25 -7.73
CA GLU A 309 -16.60 22.72 -9.09
C GLU A 309 -17.18 23.66 -10.16
N THR A 310 -18.46 24.05 -10.02
CA THR A 310 -19.13 24.93 -10.98
C THR A 310 -18.50 26.32 -11.10
N ARG A 311 -17.77 26.78 -10.09
CA ARG A 311 -16.99 28.02 -10.09
C ARG A 311 -15.58 27.87 -10.65
N GLY A 312 -15.16 26.65 -11.01
CA GLY A 312 -13.81 26.37 -11.50
C GLY A 312 -12.71 26.52 -10.43
N GLU A 313 -13.05 26.30 -9.16
CA GLU A 313 -12.16 26.50 -8.01
C GLU A 313 -11.26 25.30 -7.71
N GLU A 314 -10.94 24.44 -8.69
CA GLU A 314 -10.17 23.22 -8.49
C GLU A 314 -8.76 23.43 -7.92
N LEU A 315 -8.16 24.60 -8.17
CA LEU A 315 -6.85 24.95 -7.63
C LEU A 315 -6.93 25.35 -6.16
N VAL A 316 -8.00 26.03 -5.77
CA VAL A 316 -8.26 26.45 -4.39
C VAL A 316 -8.75 25.27 -3.58
N ASN A 317 -9.69 24.51 -4.13
CA ASN A 317 -10.32 23.35 -3.50
C ASN A 317 -10.08 22.06 -4.29
N PRO A 318 -8.92 21.43 -4.17
CA PRO A 318 -8.56 20.27 -4.96
C PRO A 318 -9.39 19.02 -4.67
N ALA A 319 -10.18 18.98 -3.58
CA ALA A 319 -11.14 17.91 -3.29
C ALA A 319 -12.20 17.74 -4.39
N VAL A 320 -12.49 18.79 -5.15
CA VAL A 320 -13.37 18.79 -6.34
C VAL A 320 -13.00 17.64 -7.31
N LYS A 321 -11.72 17.37 -7.50
CA LYS A 321 -11.22 16.33 -8.42
C LYS A 321 -11.67 14.92 -8.06
N LEU A 322 -12.15 14.72 -6.84
CA LEU A 322 -12.52 13.41 -6.30
C LEU A 322 -14.00 13.30 -5.93
N ILE A 323 -14.85 14.20 -6.41
CA ILE A 323 -16.30 14.19 -6.11
C ILE A 323 -16.91 12.82 -6.38
N HIS A 324 -16.68 12.25 -7.55
CA HIS A 324 -17.22 10.95 -7.92
C HIS A 324 -16.70 9.81 -6.98
N HIS A 325 -15.44 9.88 -6.58
CA HIS A 325 -14.88 8.93 -5.60
C HIS A 325 -15.60 9.05 -4.25
N TYR A 326 -15.80 10.26 -3.74
CA TYR A 326 -16.48 10.46 -2.46
C TYR A 326 -17.94 9.99 -2.51
N GLU A 327 -18.66 10.27 -3.62
CA GLU A 327 -20.02 9.77 -3.82
C GLU A 327 -20.09 8.25 -3.82
N THR A 328 -19.13 7.59 -4.45
CA THR A 328 -19.05 6.13 -4.49
C THR A 328 -18.78 5.55 -3.11
N MET A 329 -17.89 6.17 -2.34
CA MET A 329 -17.44 5.64 -1.03
C MET A 329 -18.39 5.99 0.13
N HIS A 330 -19.09 7.12 0.07
CA HIS A 330 -19.85 7.67 1.20
C HIS A 330 -21.29 8.07 0.85
N GLY A 331 -21.70 8.02 -0.41
CA GLY A 331 -23.06 8.36 -0.84
C GLY A 331 -24.10 7.35 -0.37
N GLN A 332 -25.39 7.72 -0.46
CA GLN A 332 -26.51 6.88 0.00
C GLN A 332 -26.50 5.45 -0.59
N LYS A 333 -26.05 5.31 -1.84
CA LYS A 333 -25.93 3.97 -2.48
C LYS A 333 -24.85 3.10 -1.83
N SER A 334 -23.81 3.71 -1.25
CA SER A 334 -22.75 2.96 -0.57
C SER A 334 -23.23 2.32 0.72
N SER A 335 -24.10 3.01 1.48
CA SER A 335 -24.64 2.50 2.74
C SER A 335 -25.51 1.25 2.56
N LEU A 336 -26.11 1.07 1.37
CA LEU A 336 -26.90 -0.11 1.00
C LEU A 336 -26.05 -1.27 0.48
N MET A 337 -24.89 -0.96 -0.11
CA MET A 337 -24.02 -1.95 -0.77
C MET A 337 -22.87 -2.42 0.13
N TRP A 338 -22.43 -1.60 1.10
CA TRP A 338 -21.19 -1.85 1.83
C TRP A 338 -21.43 -1.90 3.34
N LYS A 339 -21.30 -3.08 3.87
CA LYS A 339 -21.18 -3.25 5.32
C LYS A 339 -19.73 -3.00 5.72
N PRO A 340 -19.46 -2.32 6.84
CA PRO A 340 -18.10 -2.21 7.36
C PRO A 340 -17.43 -3.57 7.46
N LYS A 341 -16.19 -3.68 7.00
CA LYS A 341 -15.38 -4.91 7.05
C LYS A 341 -14.29 -4.78 8.09
N ARG A 342 -14.14 -5.81 8.90
CA ARG A 342 -13.03 -5.95 9.82
C ARG A 342 -12.01 -6.93 9.23
N PHE A 343 -10.82 -6.45 8.93
CA PHE A 343 -9.72 -7.29 8.46
C PHE A 343 -9.00 -7.88 9.66
N ILE A 344 -8.99 -9.21 9.76
CA ILE A 344 -8.28 -9.94 10.80
C ILE A 344 -6.78 -9.94 10.46
N THR A 345 -5.93 -9.60 11.42
CA THR A 345 -4.48 -9.36 11.23
C THR A 345 -3.61 -10.31 12.04
N GLU A 346 -4.16 -11.39 12.55
CA GLU A 346 -3.47 -12.27 13.50
C GLU A 346 -2.20 -12.90 12.93
N LYS A 347 -2.23 -13.34 11.66
CA LYS A 347 -1.09 -13.93 10.99
C LYS A 347 -0.02 -12.87 10.72
N ALA A 348 -0.41 -11.70 10.24
CA ALA A 348 0.49 -10.57 10.05
C ALA A 348 1.11 -10.12 11.38
N GLU A 349 0.32 -9.99 12.45
CA GLU A 349 0.81 -9.63 13.78
C GLU A 349 1.77 -10.67 14.39
N LYS A 350 1.56 -11.96 14.15
CA LYS A 350 2.49 -13.03 14.57
C LYS A 350 3.84 -12.89 13.87
N SER A 351 3.84 -12.43 12.63
CA SER A 351 5.02 -12.34 11.75
C SER A 351 5.70 -10.97 11.76
N SER A 352 5.07 -9.94 12.35
CA SER A 352 5.61 -8.58 12.42
C SER A 352 5.58 -8.04 13.84
N VAL A 353 6.74 -7.69 14.36
CA VAL A 353 6.88 -7.02 15.67
C VAL A 353 6.23 -5.64 15.63
N THR A 354 6.38 -4.92 14.52
CA THR A 354 5.81 -3.60 14.30
C THR A 354 4.29 -3.64 14.39
N LEU A 355 3.63 -4.60 13.74
CA LEU A 355 2.16 -4.71 13.81
C LEU A 355 1.69 -5.14 15.19
N ARG A 356 2.36 -6.10 15.82
CA ARG A 356 2.02 -6.65 17.13
C ARG A 356 2.21 -5.65 18.27
N ASN A 357 3.37 -4.98 18.34
CA ASN A 357 3.72 -4.02 19.38
C ASN A 357 3.29 -2.60 19.05
N GLY A 358 3.12 -2.32 17.76
CA GLY A 358 2.76 -1.02 17.23
C GLY A 358 1.26 -0.83 17.09
N ARG A 359 0.45 -1.31 18.03
CA ARG A 359 -0.99 -0.98 18.09
C ARG A 359 -1.15 0.53 18.25
N LEU A 360 -0.87 1.23 17.14
CA LEU A 360 -0.79 2.67 17.05
C LEU A 360 -2.18 3.26 17.21
N ARG A 361 -2.37 4.02 18.27
CA ARG A 361 -3.59 4.78 18.50
C ARG A 361 -3.43 6.12 17.78
N ILE A 362 -3.94 6.24 16.58
CA ILE A 362 -3.75 7.43 15.72
C ILE A 362 -4.12 8.73 16.44
N ILE A 363 -5.15 8.69 17.28
CA ILE A 363 -5.59 9.84 18.09
C ILE A 363 -4.75 9.97 19.36
N ASP A 364 -4.72 8.93 20.20
CA ASP A 364 -4.16 8.99 21.56
C ASP A 364 -2.64 9.13 21.57
N ASP A 365 -1.94 8.51 20.61
CA ASP A 365 -0.48 8.62 20.48
C ASP A 365 -0.04 9.93 19.80
N GLY A 366 -0.98 10.82 19.49
CA GLY A 366 -0.68 12.15 18.93
C GLY A 366 -0.32 12.14 17.44
N ILE A 367 -0.47 11.01 16.73
CA ILE A 367 -0.10 10.91 15.32
C ILE A 367 -0.97 11.83 14.46
N LEU A 368 -2.29 11.88 14.71
CA LEU A 368 -3.18 12.80 14.00
C LEU A 368 -2.82 14.27 14.27
N ARG A 369 -2.37 14.61 15.48
CA ARG A 369 -1.89 15.97 15.79
C ARG A 369 -0.67 16.34 14.96
N CYS A 370 0.24 15.38 14.77
CA CYS A 370 1.41 15.57 13.91
C CYS A 370 1.00 15.88 12.46
N TYR A 371 0.03 15.13 11.91
CA TYR A 371 -0.53 15.42 10.57
C TYR A 371 -1.20 16.80 10.52
N ALA A 372 -2.03 17.11 11.51
CA ALA A 372 -2.76 18.38 11.58
C ALA A 372 -1.82 19.59 11.62
N GLN A 373 -0.73 19.52 12.39
CA GLN A 373 0.29 20.57 12.49
C GLN A 373 1.02 20.78 11.16
N ASP A 374 1.43 19.68 10.50
CA ASP A 374 2.04 19.73 9.18
C ASP A 374 1.10 20.35 8.14
N TRP A 375 -0.16 19.92 8.11
CA TRP A 375 -1.17 20.46 7.20
C TRP A 375 -1.44 21.95 7.43
N LEU A 376 -1.62 22.38 8.68
CA LEU A 376 -1.81 23.81 8.99
C LEU A 376 -0.60 24.67 8.61
N THR A 377 0.60 24.09 8.63
CA THR A 377 1.82 24.78 8.21
C THR A 377 1.90 24.90 6.68
N ARG A 378 1.60 23.81 5.95
CA ARG A 378 1.76 23.73 4.49
C ARG A 378 0.57 24.27 3.70
N TRP A 379 -0.66 24.16 4.25
CA TRP A 379 -1.90 24.57 3.57
C TRP A 379 -2.37 25.98 3.94
N ARG A 380 -1.57 26.75 4.67
CA ARG A 380 -1.91 28.16 4.91
C ARG A 380 -2.10 28.87 3.57
N VAL A 381 -3.34 29.38 3.36
CA VAL A 381 -3.76 30.17 2.21
C VAL A 381 -3.42 31.62 2.48
#